data_d949a924fc30d21a9cf4ec1b3046b6b6
#
_entry.id   d949a924fc30d21a9cf4ec1b3046b6b6
#
_cell.length_a   1.000
_cell.length_b   1.000
_cell.length_c   1.000
_cell.angle_alpha   90.00
_cell.angle_beta   90.00
_cell.angle_gamma   90.00
#
_symmetry.space_group_name_H-M   'P 1'
#
loop_
_entity.id
_entity.type
_entity.pdbx_description
1 polymer ?
#
loop_
_entity_poly.entity_id
_entity_poly.type
_entity_poly.pdbx_seq_one_letter_code
_entity_poly.pdbx_strand_id
1 'polypeptide(L)'
;MNYIPAIYFGILTFILLKKRGLDACSYISIIYMTTSVLAIAIDVMGLNPNLVSFASLLPTVVYCILLTLFIIPFSVIDINEYDGILFRSKKLIRVVNYVYFVSFVFYLLAYLGDLHFILTYGDFNELKRYVYEGDAYQLTQYPTIIELFLYPIRIIVNSSVIMIFIFFFNITFLNEKWWINAMAVIGSTTVILAGILAIDRSRTFFWVLLIGLAVAMFWNQMSAKIKSVAISFSSVLLLAAATYAVSVTKDRFEDRDGGSEGGIVTYLGQPYYYFCQIWDYYPAPDGVTTKTLFPSVHKFIFHDFESPVAYQTEMGLKSNMDLGVFYTHLGSFMLSAGKFGPFMITIVYILLFYFVFKERNVVRNVENKKLICFPFEKLMIMYFLLSIPTVGCICYYYENYYVEIVTYLLTAMIFWVKDDNEQVLTVRK
;
A
#
# COMPACT_ATOMS: atom_id res chain seq x y z
N MET A 1 13.48 23.94 8.81
CA MET A 1 13.77 22.50 8.62
C MET A 1 12.79 21.84 7.68
N ASN A 2 11.55 22.29 7.63
CA ASN A 2 10.42 21.67 6.88
C ASN A 2 10.61 21.60 5.36
N TYR A 3 11.45 22.45 4.78
CA TYR A 3 11.74 22.48 3.34
C TYR A 3 12.74 21.40 2.88
N ILE A 4 13.53 20.83 3.80
CA ILE A 4 14.60 19.88 3.47
C ILE A 4 14.06 18.64 2.76
N PRO A 5 12.99 17.94 3.27
CA PRO A 5 12.48 16.76 2.58
C PRO A 5 11.94 17.07 1.18
N ALA A 6 11.23 18.20 1.00
CA ALA A 6 10.68 18.59 -0.30
C ALA A 6 11.79 18.87 -1.34
N ILE A 7 12.85 19.56 -0.93
CA ILE A 7 14.02 19.83 -1.80
C ILE A 7 14.73 18.51 -2.12
N TYR A 8 14.99 17.68 -1.11
CA TYR A 8 15.68 16.42 -1.26
C TYR A 8 14.94 15.47 -2.21
N PHE A 9 13.65 15.23 -1.96
CA PHE A 9 12.84 14.35 -2.83
C PHE A 9 12.55 14.98 -4.18
N GLY A 10 12.50 16.31 -4.29
CA GLY A 10 12.44 17.01 -5.57
C GLY A 10 13.66 16.72 -6.45
N ILE A 11 14.86 16.80 -5.88
CA ILE A 11 16.12 16.48 -6.56
C ILE A 11 16.17 14.98 -6.93
N LEU A 12 15.82 14.09 -5.99
CA LEU A 12 15.77 12.65 -6.22
C LEU A 12 14.80 12.30 -7.35
N THR A 13 13.60 12.87 -7.34
CA THR A 13 12.60 12.70 -8.39
C THR A 13 13.13 13.14 -9.76
N PHE A 14 13.75 14.32 -9.82
CA PHE A 14 14.33 14.83 -11.06
C PHE A 14 15.42 13.89 -11.60
N ILE A 15 16.30 13.39 -10.75
CA ILE A 15 17.37 12.45 -11.14
C ILE A 15 16.76 11.14 -11.67
N LEU A 16 15.77 10.58 -10.97
CA LEU A 16 15.13 9.31 -11.38
C LEU A 16 14.37 9.48 -12.70
N LEU A 17 13.56 10.53 -12.85
CA LEU A 17 12.83 10.81 -14.08
C LEU A 17 13.78 11.04 -15.28
N LYS A 18 14.89 11.76 -15.06
CA LYS A 18 15.88 12.00 -16.13
C LYS A 18 16.58 10.71 -16.58
N LYS A 19 16.88 9.80 -15.63
CA LYS A 19 17.62 8.56 -15.94
C LYS A 19 16.73 7.44 -16.47
N ARG A 20 15.50 7.33 -16.00
CA ARG A 20 14.66 6.14 -16.18
C ARG A 20 13.26 6.46 -16.76
N GLY A 21 12.91 7.75 -16.86
CA GLY A 21 11.54 8.14 -17.16
C GLY A 21 10.58 7.82 -16.00
N LEU A 22 9.30 7.69 -16.32
CA LEU A 22 8.30 7.27 -15.35
C LEU A 22 8.42 5.75 -15.13
N ASP A 23 8.87 5.37 -13.96
CA ASP A 23 8.92 4.00 -13.46
C ASP A 23 8.47 3.95 -12.00
N ALA A 24 8.44 2.76 -11.40
CA ALA A 24 7.99 2.58 -10.03
C ALA A 24 8.80 3.41 -9.01
N CYS A 25 10.12 3.52 -9.19
CA CYS A 25 10.99 4.27 -8.28
C CYS A 25 10.76 5.78 -8.38
N SER A 26 10.64 6.31 -9.61
CA SER A 26 10.32 7.72 -9.84
C SER A 26 8.93 8.08 -9.31
N TYR A 27 7.94 7.18 -9.48
CA TYR A 27 6.60 7.36 -8.95
C TYR A 27 6.59 7.46 -7.41
N ILE A 28 7.27 6.56 -6.71
CA ILE A 28 7.37 6.60 -5.25
C ILE A 28 8.06 7.89 -4.78
N SER A 29 9.12 8.31 -5.49
CA SER A 29 9.80 9.56 -5.18
C SER A 29 8.90 10.79 -5.39
N ILE A 30 8.01 10.79 -6.40
CA ILE A 30 6.97 11.82 -6.61
C ILE A 30 6.02 11.87 -5.41
N ILE A 31 5.58 10.72 -4.90
CA ILE A 31 4.72 10.67 -3.71
C ILE A 31 5.45 11.29 -2.51
N TYR A 32 6.70 10.94 -2.27
CA TYR A 32 7.48 11.51 -1.16
C TYR A 32 7.68 13.02 -1.30
N MET A 33 7.94 13.50 -2.52
CA MET A 33 8.01 14.93 -2.80
C MET A 33 6.66 15.60 -2.50
N THR A 34 5.55 15.02 -2.96
CA THR A 34 4.20 15.57 -2.76
C THR A 34 3.82 15.66 -1.29
N THR A 35 4.02 14.58 -0.52
CA THR A 35 3.73 14.60 0.93
C THR A 35 4.62 15.58 1.69
N SER A 36 5.87 15.75 1.26
CA SER A 36 6.78 16.76 1.83
C SER A 36 6.37 18.19 1.51
N VAL A 37 5.84 18.45 0.31
CA VAL A 37 5.26 19.75 -0.06
C VAL A 37 4.00 20.04 0.77
N LEU A 38 3.15 19.03 0.98
CA LEU A 38 1.97 19.17 1.84
C LEU A 38 2.35 19.42 3.31
N ALA A 39 3.46 18.86 3.78
CA ALA A 39 4.00 19.21 5.10
C ALA A 39 4.39 20.69 5.19
N ILE A 40 5.02 21.26 4.15
CA ILE A 40 5.29 22.71 4.10
C ILE A 40 3.98 23.50 4.12
N ALA A 41 2.95 23.04 3.40
CA ALA A 41 1.66 23.72 3.36
C ALA A 41 1.00 23.79 4.76
N ILE A 42 1.14 22.76 5.61
CA ILE A 42 0.68 22.80 7.02
C ILE A 42 1.31 23.98 7.76
N ASP A 43 2.63 24.17 7.61
CA ASP A 43 3.38 25.26 8.24
C ASP A 43 2.91 26.63 7.72
N VAL A 44 2.89 26.79 6.39
CA VAL A 44 2.51 28.07 5.74
C VAL A 44 1.06 28.47 6.04
N MET A 45 0.16 27.50 6.10
CA MET A 45 -1.27 27.76 6.41
C MET A 45 -1.53 27.87 7.93
N GLY A 46 -0.55 27.61 8.78
CA GLY A 46 -0.70 27.68 10.24
C GLY A 46 -1.66 26.65 10.81
N LEU A 47 -1.85 25.49 10.14
CA LEU A 47 -2.88 24.51 10.51
C LEU A 47 -2.57 23.78 11.82
N ASN A 48 -1.31 23.57 12.16
CA ASN A 48 -0.91 22.91 13.42
C ASN A 48 0.51 23.36 13.83
N PRO A 49 0.66 24.60 14.40
CA PRO A 49 1.96 25.15 14.75
C PRO A 49 2.73 24.32 15.80
N ASN A 50 2.00 23.68 16.73
CA ASN A 50 2.62 22.81 17.73
C ASN A 50 3.29 21.59 17.10
N LEU A 51 2.62 20.96 16.11
CA LEU A 51 3.17 19.81 15.40
C LEU A 51 4.38 20.20 14.54
N VAL A 52 4.32 21.34 13.86
CA VAL A 52 5.43 21.87 13.03
C VAL A 52 6.69 22.09 13.83
N SER A 53 6.57 22.47 15.12
CA SER A 53 7.72 22.71 16.02
C SER A 53 8.60 21.48 16.26
N PHE A 54 8.08 20.26 16.03
CA PHE A 54 8.85 19.02 16.20
C PHE A 54 9.85 18.75 15.06
N ALA A 55 9.79 19.47 13.94
CA ALA A 55 10.73 19.28 12.85
C ALA A 55 12.15 19.70 13.27
N SER A 56 13.04 18.73 13.48
CA SER A 56 14.44 18.92 13.83
C SER A 56 15.38 18.34 12.76
N LEU A 57 16.65 18.75 12.74
CA LEU A 57 17.56 18.41 11.65
C LEU A 57 17.85 16.90 11.56
N LEU A 58 18.18 16.30 12.70
CA LEU A 58 18.59 14.89 12.74
C LEU A 58 17.49 13.94 12.23
N PRO A 59 16.24 13.94 12.78
CA PRO A 59 15.21 13.07 12.28
C PRO A 59 14.83 13.40 10.82
N THR A 60 14.91 14.65 10.39
CA THR A 60 14.67 15.03 8.99
C THR A 60 15.67 14.35 8.04
N VAL A 61 16.96 14.37 8.37
CA VAL A 61 18.00 13.72 7.57
C VAL A 61 17.80 12.19 7.57
N VAL A 62 17.54 11.60 8.73
CA VAL A 62 17.26 10.17 8.86
C VAL A 62 16.04 9.76 8.06
N TYR A 63 14.96 10.54 8.13
CA TYR A 63 13.75 10.34 7.33
C TYR A 63 14.05 10.27 5.84
N CYS A 64 14.76 11.27 5.29
CA CYS A 64 15.11 11.32 3.88
C CYS A 64 15.98 10.13 3.45
N ILE A 65 16.99 9.78 4.24
CA ILE A 65 17.90 8.66 3.92
C ILE A 65 17.15 7.34 3.96
N LEU A 66 16.40 7.05 5.02
CA LEU A 66 15.74 5.77 5.19
C LEU A 66 14.66 5.55 4.11
N LEU A 67 13.82 6.55 3.81
CA LEU A 67 12.84 6.42 2.72
C LEU A 67 13.51 6.16 1.38
N THR A 68 14.65 6.78 1.12
CA THR A 68 15.42 6.56 -0.11
C THR A 68 15.98 5.14 -0.19
N LEU A 69 16.43 4.57 0.93
CA LEU A 69 16.94 3.20 0.99
C LEU A 69 15.88 2.13 0.66
N PHE A 70 14.59 2.43 0.82
CA PHE A 70 13.50 1.56 0.35
C PHE A 70 13.32 1.58 -1.17
N ILE A 71 13.80 2.60 -1.86
CA ILE A 71 13.66 2.76 -3.32
C ILE A 71 14.91 2.28 -4.07
N ILE A 72 16.10 2.62 -3.56
CA ILE A 72 17.38 2.40 -4.25
C ILE A 72 17.59 0.95 -4.69
N PRO A 73 17.30 -0.11 -3.90
CA PRO A 73 17.50 -1.47 -4.36
C PRO A 73 16.77 -1.80 -5.66
N PHE A 74 15.57 -1.26 -5.84
CA PHE A 74 14.76 -1.49 -7.04
C PHE A 74 15.22 -0.66 -8.23
N SER A 75 15.96 0.41 -8.00
CA SER A 75 16.50 1.22 -9.08
C SER A 75 17.58 0.48 -9.92
N VAL A 76 18.06 -0.68 -9.48
CA VAL A 76 18.96 -1.54 -10.27
C VAL A 76 18.21 -2.54 -11.16
N ILE A 77 16.88 -2.57 -11.10
CA ILE A 77 16.04 -3.42 -11.96
C ILE A 77 15.34 -2.52 -12.96
N ASP A 78 15.70 -2.65 -14.22
CA ASP A 78 14.98 -2.03 -15.33
C ASP A 78 14.35 -3.14 -16.20
N ILE A 79 13.02 -3.18 -16.23
CA ILE A 79 12.29 -4.18 -17.03
C ILE A 79 12.61 -4.04 -18.53
N ASN A 80 12.98 -2.85 -18.99
CA ASN A 80 13.33 -2.58 -20.38
C ASN A 80 14.66 -3.23 -20.82
N GLU A 81 15.52 -3.60 -19.87
CA GLU A 81 16.79 -4.29 -20.17
C GLU A 81 16.58 -5.79 -20.47
N TYR A 82 15.40 -6.33 -20.17
CA TYR A 82 15.07 -7.73 -20.44
C TYR A 82 14.48 -7.90 -21.84
N ASP A 83 14.73 -9.05 -22.45
CA ASP A 83 14.16 -9.42 -23.74
C ASP A 83 12.73 -9.94 -23.59
N GLY A 84 12.37 -10.45 -22.41
CA GLY A 84 11.05 -10.97 -22.14
C GLY A 84 10.75 -11.18 -20.68
N ILE A 85 9.47 -11.46 -20.39
CA ILE A 85 9.00 -11.93 -19.09
C ILE A 85 8.75 -13.43 -19.22
N LEU A 86 9.38 -14.21 -18.33
CA LEU A 86 9.13 -15.62 -18.24
C LEU A 86 7.83 -15.83 -17.50
N PHE A 87 6.87 -16.42 -18.21
CA PHE A 87 5.49 -16.54 -17.72
C PHE A 87 5.01 -17.98 -17.88
N ARG A 88 4.34 -18.48 -16.88
CA ARG A 88 4.00 -19.89 -16.81
C ARG A 88 2.75 -20.26 -17.59
N SER A 89 1.62 -19.63 -17.32
CA SER A 89 0.36 -20.03 -17.91
C SER A 89 -0.74 -18.95 -17.83
N LYS A 90 -1.31 -18.62 -19.00
CA LYS A 90 -2.52 -17.79 -19.08
C LYS A 90 -3.71 -18.40 -18.33
N LYS A 91 -3.80 -19.75 -18.35
CA LYS A 91 -4.88 -20.47 -17.65
C LYS A 91 -4.83 -20.19 -16.14
N LEU A 92 -3.63 -20.17 -15.57
CA LEU A 92 -3.45 -19.93 -14.14
C LEU A 92 -3.87 -18.51 -13.73
N ILE A 93 -3.48 -17.49 -14.52
CA ILE A 93 -3.97 -16.11 -14.28
C ILE A 93 -5.51 -16.04 -14.34
N ARG A 94 -6.14 -16.72 -15.31
CA ARG A 94 -7.60 -16.75 -15.40
C ARG A 94 -8.23 -17.39 -14.16
N VAL A 95 -7.65 -18.49 -13.66
CA VAL A 95 -8.12 -19.12 -12.42
C VAL A 95 -8.03 -18.14 -11.25
N VAL A 96 -6.91 -17.45 -11.10
CA VAL A 96 -6.74 -16.43 -10.05
C VAL A 96 -7.80 -15.32 -10.21
N ASN A 97 -8.01 -14.81 -11.42
CA ASN A 97 -9.07 -13.82 -11.68
C ASN A 97 -10.46 -14.32 -11.27
N TYR A 98 -10.80 -15.57 -11.59
CA TYR A 98 -12.08 -16.16 -11.18
C TYR A 98 -12.20 -16.26 -9.66
N VAL A 99 -11.15 -16.73 -8.97
CA VAL A 99 -11.18 -16.88 -7.52
C VAL A 99 -11.43 -15.53 -6.84
N TYR A 100 -10.68 -14.48 -7.21
CA TYR A 100 -10.87 -13.16 -6.62
C TYR A 100 -12.21 -12.53 -6.98
N PHE A 101 -12.69 -12.68 -8.22
CA PHE A 101 -13.99 -12.18 -8.64
C PHE A 101 -15.14 -12.87 -7.90
N VAL A 102 -15.10 -14.19 -7.80
CA VAL A 102 -16.12 -14.97 -7.08
C VAL A 102 -16.09 -14.61 -5.59
N SER A 103 -14.91 -14.46 -5.01
CA SER A 103 -14.77 -14.00 -3.62
C SER A 103 -15.35 -12.60 -3.41
N PHE A 104 -15.14 -11.68 -4.36
CA PHE A 104 -15.78 -10.35 -4.33
C PHE A 104 -17.31 -10.46 -4.32
N VAL A 105 -17.87 -11.27 -5.21
CA VAL A 105 -19.33 -11.44 -5.30
C VAL A 105 -19.91 -12.00 -3.99
N PHE A 106 -19.30 -13.05 -3.44
CA PHE A 106 -19.74 -13.62 -2.17
C PHE A 106 -19.59 -12.62 -1.02
N TYR A 107 -18.49 -11.87 -0.97
CA TYR A 107 -18.28 -10.86 0.04
C TYR A 107 -19.30 -9.73 -0.06
N LEU A 108 -19.57 -9.25 -1.27
CA LEU A 108 -20.58 -8.21 -1.51
C LEU A 108 -21.97 -8.69 -1.08
N LEU A 109 -22.36 -9.91 -1.46
CA LEU A 109 -23.67 -10.46 -1.09
C LEU A 109 -23.81 -10.66 0.41
N ALA A 110 -22.76 -11.13 1.09
CA ALA A 110 -22.76 -11.30 2.53
C ALA A 110 -22.96 -9.98 3.27
N TYR A 111 -22.33 -8.89 2.81
CA TYR A 111 -22.36 -7.61 3.50
C TYR A 111 -23.23 -6.54 2.82
N LEU A 112 -24.14 -6.95 1.92
CA LEU A 112 -25.00 -6.00 1.18
C LEU A 112 -25.90 -5.18 2.12
N GLY A 113 -26.41 -5.80 3.18
CA GLY A 113 -27.23 -5.13 4.22
C GLY A 113 -26.43 -4.09 4.98
N ASP A 114 -25.23 -4.44 5.43
CA ASP A 114 -24.35 -3.53 6.15
C ASP A 114 -23.92 -2.36 5.24
N LEU A 115 -23.59 -2.64 3.99
CA LEU A 115 -23.25 -1.63 3.02
C LEU A 115 -24.39 -0.64 2.79
N HIS A 116 -25.62 -1.15 2.62
CA HIS A 116 -26.81 -0.31 2.47
C HIS A 116 -27.02 0.57 3.72
N PHE A 117 -26.91 -0.03 4.91
CA PHE A 117 -27.04 0.70 6.16
C PHE A 117 -26.01 1.82 6.28
N ILE A 118 -24.72 1.52 6.06
CA ILE A 118 -23.64 2.51 6.14
C ILE A 118 -23.86 3.68 5.15
N LEU A 119 -24.28 3.37 3.92
CA LEU A 119 -24.47 4.39 2.89
C LEU A 119 -25.72 5.28 3.11
N THR A 120 -26.68 4.80 3.91
CA THR A 120 -27.95 5.52 4.19
C THR A 120 -27.99 6.18 5.56
N TYR A 121 -27.07 5.85 6.46
CA TYR A 121 -27.10 6.32 7.86
C TYR A 121 -26.89 7.82 8.01
N GLY A 122 -26.13 8.45 7.13
CA GLY A 122 -25.95 9.90 7.05
C GLY A 122 -24.93 10.51 8.02
N ASP A 123 -24.68 9.94 9.21
CA ASP A 123 -23.66 10.40 10.15
C ASP A 123 -22.51 9.37 10.28
N PHE A 124 -21.47 9.58 9.49
CA PHE A 124 -20.30 8.70 9.51
C PHE A 124 -19.46 8.80 10.78
N ASN A 125 -19.54 9.88 11.54
CA ASN A 125 -18.77 10.04 12.79
C ASN A 125 -19.38 9.22 13.90
N GLU A 126 -20.71 9.30 14.07
CA GLU A 126 -21.42 8.49 15.05
C GLU A 126 -21.30 7.00 14.72
N LEU A 127 -21.48 6.64 13.45
CA LEU A 127 -21.37 5.26 13.01
C LEU A 127 -19.96 4.70 13.23
N LYS A 128 -18.92 5.50 12.96
CA LYS A 128 -17.53 5.12 13.23
C LYS A 128 -17.30 4.89 14.72
N ARG A 129 -17.81 5.77 15.57
CA ARG A 129 -17.73 5.62 17.03
C ARG A 129 -18.40 4.32 17.47
N TYR A 130 -19.60 4.04 16.97
CA TYR A 130 -20.32 2.81 17.26
C TYR A 130 -19.54 1.55 16.86
N VAL A 131 -18.94 1.53 15.67
CA VAL A 131 -18.16 0.38 15.17
C VAL A 131 -16.84 0.20 15.93
N TYR A 132 -16.17 1.30 16.34
CA TYR A 132 -14.85 1.22 16.99
C TYR A 132 -14.92 1.10 18.51
N GLU A 133 -15.93 1.69 19.17
CA GLU A 133 -16.11 1.61 20.62
C GLU A 133 -16.92 0.38 21.05
N GLY A 134 -17.68 -0.22 20.13
CA GLY A 134 -18.62 -1.30 20.42
C GLY A 134 -18.05 -2.73 20.32
N ASP A 135 -16.74 -2.96 20.21
CA ASP A 135 -16.14 -4.28 19.94
C ASP A 135 -16.67 -4.97 18.65
N ALA A 136 -17.58 -4.33 17.94
CA ALA A 136 -18.22 -4.87 16.75
C ALA A 136 -17.52 -4.35 15.49
N TYR A 137 -16.43 -4.99 15.08
CA TYR A 137 -15.83 -4.75 13.76
C TYR A 137 -16.77 -5.08 12.58
N GLN A 138 -17.98 -5.55 12.89
CA GLN A 138 -18.99 -5.94 11.90
C GLN A 138 -20.38 -5.64 12.47
N LEU A 139 -21.20 -4.95 11.67
CA LEU A 139 -22.58 -4.67 12.01
C LEU A 139 -23.42 -5.96 12.04
N THR A 140 -23.16 -6.89 11.11
CA THR A 140 -23.84 -8.18 11.05
C THR A 140 -22.99 -9.29 11.66
N GLN A 141 -23.52 -9.95 12.69
CA GLN A 141 -22.95 -11.17 13.25
C GLN A 141 -23.62 -12.38 12.59
N TYR A 142 -22.81 -13.20 11.93
CA TYR A 142 -23.30 -14.42 11.30
C TYR A 142 -23.22 -15.63 12.25
N PRO A 143 -24.11 -16.62 12.10
CA PRO A 143 -23.95 -17.91 12.75
C PRO A 143 -22.58 -18.53 12.43
N THR A 144 -22.02 -19.28 13.36
CA THR A 144 -20.67 -19.87 13.28
C THR A 144 -20.40 -20.61 11.97
N ILE A 145 -21.40 -21.29 11.42
CA ILE A 145 -21.28 -22.02 10.15
C ILE A 145 -21.03 -21.06 8.99
N ILE A 146 -21.77 -19.96 8.92
CA ILE A 146 -21.59 -18.94 7.87
C ILE A 146 -20.24 -18.26 8.03
N GLU A 147 -19.84 -17.93 9.25
CA GLU A 147 -18.51 -17.36 9.56
C GLU A 147 -17.38 -18.27 9.07
N LEU A 148 -17.50 -19.58 9.23
CA LEU A 148 -16.51 -20.54 8.75
C LEU A 148 -16.37 -20.50 7.22
N PHE A 149 -17.44 -20.28 6.46
CA PHE A 149 -17.38 -20.08 5.00
C PHE A 149 -16.88 -18.71 4.58
N LEU A 150 -17.20 -17.66 5.35
CA LEU A 150 -16.74 -16.29 5.06
C LEU A 150 -15.26 -16.08 5.38
N TYR A 151 -14.70 -16.84 6.30
CA TYR A 151 -13.30 -16.68 6.72
C TYR A 151 -12.29 -16.81 5.55
N PRO A 152 -12.29 -17.88 4.74
CA PRO A 152 -11.39 -17.96 3.59
C PRO A 152 -11.68 -16.88 2.54
N ILE A 153 -12.94 -16.47 2.37
CA ILE A 153 -13.30 -15.36 1.47
C ILE A 153 -12.66 -14.05 1.95
N ARG A 154 -12.72 -13.73 3.24
CA ARG A 154 -12.06 -12.55 3.82
C ARG A 154 -10.56 -12.57 3.63
N ILE A 155 -9.93 -13.74 3.76
CA ILE A 155 -8.48 -13.91 3.51
C ILE A 155 -8.14 -13.52 2.06
N ILE A 156 -8.90 -14.03 1.09
CA ILE A 156 -8.69 -13.72 -0.33
C ILE A 156 -8.97 -12.23 -0.60
N VAL A 157 -10.08 -11.72 -0.08
CA VAL A 157 -10.51 -10.32 -0.21
C VAL A 157 -9.42 -9.36 0.25
N ASN A 158 -8.80 -9.64 1.37
CA ASN A 158 -7.78 -8.78 1.94
C ASN A 158 -6.51 -8.71 1.09
N SER A 159 -6.20 -9.72 0.28
CA SER A 159 -5.07 -9.71 -0.66
C SER A 159 -5.42 -9.20 -2.07
N SER A 160 -6.63 -8.67 -2.26
CA SER A 160 -7.17 -8.27 -3.57
C SER A 160 -6.36 -7.18 -4.30
N VAL A 161 -5.46 -6.52 -3.62
CA VAL A 161 -4.48 -5.57 -4.21
C VAL A 161 -3.65 -6.20 -5.33
N ILE A 162 -3.41 -7.52 -5.26
CA ILE A 162 -2.72 -8.28 -6.30
C ILE A 162 -3.41 -8.19 -7.65
N MET A 163 -4.74 -7.99 -7.65
CA MET A 163 -5.55 -7.92 -8.86
C MET A 163 -5.28 -6.64 -9.65
N ILE A 164 -4.82 -5.57 -9.01
CA ILE A 164 -4.34 -4.35 -9.69
C ILE A 164 -3.14 -4.71 -10.57
N PHE A 165 -2.16 -5.38 -9.99
CA PHE A 165 -0.97 -5.83 -10.73
C PHE A 165 -1.36 -6.76 -11.89
N ILE A 166 -2.20 -7.76 -11.64
CA ILE A 166 -2.67 -8.72 -12.66
C ILE A 166 -3.42 -7.99 -13.79
N PHE A 167 -4.27 -7.02 -13.48
CA PHE A 167 -4.96 -6.22 -14.49
C PHE A 167 -3.99 -5.51 -15.44
N PHE A 168 -3.00 -4.77 -14.88
CA PHE A 168 -2.04 -4.05 -15.71
C PHE A 168 -1.10 -4.98 -16.46
N PHE A 169 -0.73 -6.12 -15.88
CA PHE A 169 0.02 -7.16 -16.59
C PHE A 169 -0.79 -7.74 -17.76
N ASN A 170 -2.05 -8.05 -17.56
CA ASN A 170 -2.93 -8.60 -18.60
C ASN A 170 -3.06 -7.66 -19.80
N ILE A 171 -3.35 -6.38 -19.57
CA ILE A 171 -3.53 -5.42 -20.66
C ILE A 171 -2.20 -5.07 -21.36
N THR A 172 -1.08 -5.20 -20.66
CA THR A 172 0.24 -4.87 -21.22
C THR A 172 0.85 -6.02 -22.02
N PHE A 173 0.78 -7.26 -21.52
CA PHE A 173 1.51 -8.40 -22.08
C PHE A 173 0.61 -9.51 -22.62
N LEU A 174 -0.55 -9.79 -22.02
CA LEU A 174 -1.34 -10.97 -22.36
C LEU A 174 -2.42 -10.72 -23.41
N ASN A 175 -2.83 -9.48 -23.57
CA ASN A 175 -3.92 -9.09 -24.49
C ASN A 175 -5.19 -9.91 -24.23
N GLU A 176 -5.55 -10.08 -22.95
CA GLU A 176 -6.70 -10.89 -22.54
C GLU A 176 -8.03 -10.26 -22.96
N LYS A 177 -9.09 -11.07 -23.00
CA LYS A 177 -10.44 -10.61 -23.31
C LYS A 177 -10.90 -9.56 -22.29
N TRP A 178 -11.66 -8.57 -22.73
CA TRP A 178 -12.10 -7.45 -21.91
C TRP A 178 -12.79 -7.87 -20.61
N TRP A 179 -13.60 -8.93 -20.62
CA TRP A 179 -14.31 -9.42 -19.45
C TRP A 179 -13.40 -10.03 -18.38
N ILE A 180 -12.26 -10.64 -18.77
CA ILE A 180 -11.23 -11.13 -17.84
C ILE A 180 -10.57 -9.94 -17.15
N ASN A 181 -10.29 -8.87 -17.90
CA ASN A 181 -9.75 -7.64 -17.35
C ASN A 181 -10.77 -6.95 -16.43
N ALA A 182 -12.04 -6.94 -16.79
CA ALA A 182 -13.11 -6.42 -15.93
C ALA A 182 -13.22 -7.19 -14.62
N MET A 183 -13.09 -8.53 -14.62
CA MET A 183 -13.04 -9.33 -13.39
C MET A 183 -11.85 -8.98 -12.51
N ALA A 184 -10.68 -8.73 -13.10
CA ALA A 184 -9.51 -8.31 -12.33
C ALA A 184 -9.74 -6.95 -11.66
N VAL A 185 -10.32 -5.98 -12.39
CA VAL A 185 -10.67 -4.66 -11.83
C VAL A 185 -11.68 -4.81 -10.70
N ILE A 186 -12.79 -5.50 -10.93
CA ILE A 186 -13.83 -5.72 -9.93
C ILE A 186 -13.24 -6.44 -8.70
N GLY A 187 -12.46 -7.50 -8.91
CA GLY A 187 -11.77 -8.19 -7.83
C GLY A 187 -10.86 -7.27 -7.01
N SER A 188 -10.20 -6.29 -7.64
CA SER A 188 -9.35 -5.33 -6.92
C SER A 188 -10.13 -4.34 -6.06
N THR A 189 -11.40 -4.04 -6.40
CA THR A 189 -12.24 -3.11 -5.62
C THR A 189 -12.72 -3.68 -4.29
N THR A 190 -12.44 -4.94 -4.02
CA THR A 190 -12.82 -5.57 -2.75
C THR A 190 -12.18 -4.88 -1.54
N VAL A 191 -10.97 -4.33 -1.70
CA VAL A 191 -10.32 -3.55 -0.65
C VAL A 191 -11.09 -2.26 -0.34
N ILE A 192 -11.71 -1.65 -1.36
CA ILE A 192 -12.56 -0.46 -1.19
C ILE A 192 -13.84 -0.84 -0.44
N LEU A 193 -14.49 -1.93 -0.86
CA LEU A 193 -15.68 -2.44 -0.19
C LEU A 193 -15.40 -2.74 1.29
N ALA A 194 -14.29 -3.43 1.58
CA ALA A 194 -13.85 -3.68 2.95
C ALA A 194 -13.55 -2.37 3.71
N GLY A 195 -13.03 -1.35 3.03
CA GLY A 195 -12.82 -0.02 3.60
C GLY A 195 -14.14 0.68 3.96
N ILE A 196 -15.13 0.63 3.08
CA ILE A 196 -16.46 1.21 3.35
C ILE A 196 -17.10 0.51 4.55
N LEU A 197 -17.05 -0.81 4.61
CA LEU A 197 -17.61 -1.60 5.71
C LEU A 197 -16.90 -1.33 7.06
N ALA A 198 -15.60 -1.02 7.01
CA ALA A 198 -14.84 -0.62 8.20
C ALA A 198 -14.87 0.90 8.47
N ILE A 199 -15.61 1.69 7.68
CA ILE A 199 -15.62 3.17 7.72
C ILE A 199 -14.19 3.74 7.66
N ASP A 200 -13.34 3.06 6.88
CA ASP A 200 -11.93 3.37 6.71
C ASP A 200 -11.65 3.90 5.29
N ARG A 201 -11.42 5.20 5.21
CA ARG A 201 -11.10 5.89 3.94
C ARG A 201 -9.70 5.60 3.44
N SER A 202 -8.80 5.25 4.34
CA SER A 202 -7.39 5.06 4.00
C SER A 202 -7.21 3.95 2.97
N ARG A 203 -8.01 2.88 3.02
CA ARG A 203 -7.98 1.77 2.07
C ARG A 203 -8.26 2.21 0.63
N THR A 204 -9.24 3.10 0.43
CA THR A 204 -9.53 3.66 -0.90
C THR A 204 -8.36 4.48 -1.42
N PHE A 205 -7.78 5.32 -0.56
CA PHE A 205 -6.61 6.11 -0.91
C PHE A 205 -5.39 5.24 -1.26
N PHE A 206 -5.12 4.22 -0.47
CA PHE A 206 -4.03 3.28 -0.72
C PHE A 206 -4.24 2.50 -2.02
N TRP A 207 -5.47 2.08 -2.31
CA TRP A 207 -5.79 1.42 -3.57
C TRP A 207 -5.46 2.33 -4.78
N VAL A 208 -5.76 3.62 -4.71
CA VAL A 208 -5.39 4.60 -5.75
C VAL A 208 -3.87 4.73 -5.90
N LEU A 209 -3.13 4.82 -4.80
CA LEU A 209 -1.67 4.86 -4.84
C LEU A 209 -1.08 3.59 -5.48
N LEU A 210 -1.65 2.44 -5.19
CA LEU A 210 -1.19 1.16 -5.74
C LEU A 210 -1.54 0.99 -7.23
N ILE A 211 -2.64 1.58 -7.71
CA ILE A 211 -2.90 1.70 -9.16
C ILE A 211 -1.80 2.53 -9.82
N GLY A 212 -1.47 3.69 -9.26
CA GLY A 212 -0.38 4.53 -9.78
C GLY A 212 0.96 3.79 -9.82
N LEU A 213 1.27 3.01 -8.79
CA LEU A 213 2.45 2.14 -8.76
C LEU A 213 2.45 1.12 -9.92
N ALA A 214 1.33 0.42 -10.13
CA ALA A 214 1.23 -0.54 -11.22
C ALA A 214 1.33 0.13 -12.60
N VAL A 215 0.68 1.27 -12.79
CA VAL A 215 0.81 2.08 -14.01
C VAL A 215 2.28 2.45 -14.25
N ALA A 216 2.96 2.98 -13.23
CA ALA A 216 4.35 3.40 -13.35
C ALA A 216 5.28 2.21 -13.63
N MET A 217 5.05 1.07 -12.98
CA MET A 217 5.83 -0.14 -13.19
C MET A 217 5.78 -0.67 -14.61
N PHE A 218 4.63 -0.56 -15.28
CA PHE A 218 4.43 -1.03 -16.65
C PHE A 218 4.48 0.08 -17.71
N TRP A 219 4.67 1.35 -17.31
CA TRP A 219 4.55 2.52 -18.17
C TRP A 219 5.33 2.41 -19.49
N ASN A 220 6.59 2.04 -19.39
CA ASN A 220 7.47 1.96 -20.57
C ASN A 220 7.11 0.79 -21.50
N GLN A 221 6.37 -0.20 -21.01
CA GLN A 221 5.95 -1.37 -21.79
C GLN A 221 4.57 -1.20 -22.44
N MET A 222 3.79 -0.21 -21.97
CA MET A 222 2.45 0.06 -22.50
C MET A 222 2.52 0.73 -23.89
N SER A 223 1.66 0.29 -24.81
CA SER A 223 1.42 1.03 -26.05
C SER A 223 0.73 2.38 -25.79
N ALA A 224 0.80 3.33 -26.72
CA ALA A 224 0.14 4.62 -26.58
C ALA A 224 -1.37 4.49 -26.32
N LYS A 225 -2.04 3.53 -26.96
CA LYS A 225 -3.46 3.22 -26.72
C LYS A 225 -3.69 2.74 -25.30
N ILE A 226 -2.87 1.82 -24.78
CA ILE A 226 -2.98 1.31 -23.41
C ILE A 226 -2.69 2.41 -22.41
N LYS A 227 -1.69 3.26 -22.64
CA LYS A 227 -1.41 4.44 -21.81
C LYS A 227 -2.61 5.36 -21.70
N SER A 228 -3.26 5.69 -22.83
CA SER A 228 -4.46 6.52 -22.84
C SER A 228 -5.59 5.89 -22.02
N VAL A 229 -5.85 4.59 -22.21
CA VAL A 229 -6.85 3.85 -21.42
C VAL A 229 -6.48 3.82 -19.93
N ALA A 230 -5.22 3.55 -19.60
CA ALA A 230 -4.75 3.51 -18.21
C ALA A 230 -4.88 4.89 -17.53
N ILE A 231 -4.52 5.98 -18.22
CA ILE A 231 -4.70 7.34 -17.70
C ILE A 231 -6.17 7.65 -17.50
N SER A 232 -7.01 7.43 -18.51
CA SER A 232 -8.46 7.74 -18.42
C SER A 232 -9.11 6.94 -17.29
N PHE A 233 -8.83 5.65 -17.20
CA PHE A 233 -9.33 4.78 -16.15
C PHE A 233 -8.87 5.24 -14.77
N SER A 234 -7.57 5.47 -14.59
CA SER A 234 -7.01 5.95 -13.32
C SER A 234 -7.57 7.32 -12.93
N SER A 235 -7.80 8.22 -13.89
CA SER A 235 -8.38 9.54 -13.64
C SER A 235 -9.83 9.45 -13.16
N VAL A 236 -10.64 8.60 -13.78
CA VAL A 236 -12.04 8.38 -13.35
C VAL A 236 -12.08 7.81 -11.95
N LEU A 237 -11.25 6.81 -11.67
CA LEU A 237 -11.16 6.20 -10.34
C LEU A 237 -10.63 7.17 -9.29
N LEU A 238 -9.63 7.98 -9.63
CA LEU A 238 -9.10 9.02 -8.75
C LEU A 238 -10.18 10.06 -8.44
N LEU A 239 -10.96 10.47 -9.44
CA LEU A 239 -12.06 11.42 -9.23
C LEU A 239 -13.13 10.83 -8.32
N ALA A 240 -13.55 9.58 -8.54
CA ALA A 240 -14.52 8.90 -7.70
C ALA A 240 -14.01 8.74 -6.26
N ALA A 241 -12.75 8.31 -6.08
CA ALA A 241 -12.12 8.18 -4.78
C ALA A 241 -11.97 9.55 -4.07
N ALA A 242 -11.61 10.59 -4.81
CA ALA A 242 -11.52 11.96 -4.29
C ALA A 242 -12.90 12.47 -3.85
N THR A 243 -13.94 12.27 -4.65
CA THR A 243 -15.32 12.64 -4.30
C THR A 243 -15.79 11.95 -3.02
N TYR A 244 -15.55 10.63 -2.92
CA TYR A 244 -15.84 9.87 -1.71
C TYR A 244 -15.03 10.39 -0.51
N ALA A 245 -13.73 10.58 -0.67
CA ALA A 245 -12.87 11.10 0.39
C ALA A 245 -13.29 12.50 0.85
N VAL A 246 -13.65 13.39 -0.07
CA VAL A 246 -14.10 14.75 0.23
C VAL A 246 -15.45 14.72 0.96
N SER A 247 -16.43 13.92 0.52
CA SER A 247 -17.74 13.86 1.17
C SER A 247 -17.60 13.41 2.63
N VAL A 248 -16.89 12.30 2.87
CA VAL A 248 -16.65 11.80 4.24
C VAL A 248 -15.73 12.72 5.06
N THR A 249 -14.85 13.49 4.40
CA THR A 249 -13.93 14.43 5.07
C THR A 249 -14.64 15.71 5.48
N LYS A 250 -15.54 16.19 4.64
CA LYS A 250 -16.28 17.43 4.90
C LYS A 250 -17.01 17.35 6.24
N ASP A 251 -17.77 16.30 6.45
CA ASP A 251 -18.53 16.09 7.69
C ASP A 251 -17.62 15.96 8.94
N ARG A 252 -16.39 15.48 8.75
CA ARG A 252 -15.47 15.21 9.87
C ARG A 252 -14.59 16.39 10.26
N PHE A 253 -14.31 17.30 9.33
CA PHE A 253 -13.38 18.43 9.53
C PHE A 253 -14.06 19.79 9.45
N GLU A 254 -15.38 19.84 9.28
CA GLU A 254 -16.14 21.07 9.18
C GLU A 254 -15.97 21.96 10.42
N ASP A 255 -15.83 21.34 11.60
CA ASP A 255 -15.65 21.99 12.91
C ASP A 255 -14.17 22.22 13.30
N ARG A 256 -13.20 21.89 12.41
CA ARG A 256 -11.78 22.06 12.73
C ARG A 256 -11.18 23.28 12.02
N ASP A 257 -10.12 23.85 12.63
CA ASP A 257 -9.36 24.96 12.05
C ASP A 257 -8.89 24.61 10.61
N GLY A 258 -9.28 25.45 9.66
CA GLY A 258 -8.96 25.28 8.22
C GLY A 258 -9.99 24.52 7.40
N GLY A 259 -11.09 24.04 7.98
CA GLY A 259 -12.17 23.35 7.26
C GLY A 259 -11.72 22.04 6.59
N SER A 260 -12.50 21.56 5.62
CA SER A 260 -12.24 20.29 4.91
C SER A 260 -10.94 20.30 4.09
N GLU A 261 -10.52 21.45 3.53
CA GLU A 261 -9.29 21.58 2.74
C GLU A 261 -8.06 21.48 3.66
N GLY A 262 -8.08 22.17 4.79
CA GLY A 262 -7.03 22.04 5.82
C GLY A 262 -6.92 20.61 6.34
N GLY A 263 -8.03 19.89 6.47
CA GLY A 263 -8.06 18.49 6.87
C GLY A 263 -7.29 17.54 5.95
N ILE A 264 -7.43 17.70 4.62
CA ILE A 264 -6.70 16.85 3.65
C ILE A 264 -5.20 17.17 3.66
N VAL A 265 -4.85 18.47 3.67
CA VAL A 265 -3.44 18.91 3.73
C VAL A 265 -2.77 18.37 4.99
N THR A 266 -3.43 18.50 6.14
CA THR A 266 -2.94 17.97 7.42
C THR A 266 -2.78 16.46 7.36
N TYR A 267 -3.77 15.74 6.86
CA TYR A 267 -3.77 14.28 6.81
C TYR A 267 -2.60 13.69 6.01
N LEU A 268 -2.25 14.32 4.89
CA LEU A 268 -1.17 13.85 4.01
C LEU A 268 0.21 14.43 4.35
N GLY A 269 0.27 15.60 4.98
CA GLY A 269 1.53 16.25 5.32
C GLY A 269 2.03 15.97 6.74
N GLN A 270 1.13 15.69 7.69
CA GLN A 270 1.47 15.45 9.09
C GLN A 270 2.39 14.25 9.38
N PRO A 271 2.39 13.14 8.58
CA PRO A 271 3.19 11.95 8.92
C PRO A 271 4.69 12.23 9.11
N TYR A 272 5.23 13.18 8.37
CA TYR A 272 6.60 13.64 8.53
C TYR A 272 6.86 14.26 9.92
N TYR A 273 5.96 15.14 10.37
CA TYR A 273 6.11 15.79 11.67
C TYR A 273 5.93 14.82 12.83
N TYR A 274 4.97 13.89 12.74
CA TYR A 274 4.79 12.84 13.74
C TYR A 274 5.98 11.88 13.77
N PHE A 275 6.60 11.58 12.63
CA PHE A 275 7.87 10.85 12.63
C PHE A 275 8.95 11.59 13.43
N CYS A 276 9.11 12.90 13.22
CA CYS A 276 10.07 13.72 13.99
C CYS A 276 9.72 13.73 15.48
N GLN A 277 8.45 13.89 15.83
CA GLN A 277 7.98 13.86 17.21
C GLN A 277 8.28 12.53 17.90
N ILE A 278 7.96 11.40 17.25
CA ILE A 278 8.27 10.06 17.78
C ILE A 278 9.79 9.90 17.94
N TRP A 279 10.58 10.37 16.97
CA TRP A 279 12.03 10.30 17.05
C TRP A 279 12.59 10.99 18.28
N ASP A 280 12.11 12.17 18.60
CA ASP A 280 12.69 12.99 19.67
C ASP A 280 12.10 12.65 21.05
N TYR A 281 10.83 12.28 21.13
CA TYR A 281 10.08 12.23 22.40
C TYR A 281 9.54 10.84 22.77
N TYR A 282 9.46 9.89 21.85
CA TYR A 282 8.95 8.57 22.18
C TYR A 282 9.96 7.78 23.02
N PRO A 283 9.57 7.31 24.20
CA PRO A 283 10.43 6.48 25.02
C PRO A 283 10.72 5.16 24.32
N ALA A 284 11.99 4.75 24.31
CA ALA A 284 12.34 3.45 23.75
C ALA A 284 11.51 2.35 24.49
N PRO A 285 10.88 1.41 23.78
CA PRO A 285 10.23 0.28 24.43
C PRO A 285 11.27 -0.57 25.16
N ASP A 286 10.86 -1.28 26.21
CA ASP A 286 11.72 -2.16 27.01
C ASP A 286 12.23 -3.39 26.24
N GLY A 287 12.39 -3.27 24.95
CA GLY A 287 12.82 -4.31 24.01
C GLY A 287 12.11 -4.20 22.67
N VAL A 288 12.44 -5.13 21.75
CA VAL A 288 11.75 -5.22 20.48
C VAL A 288 10.37 -5.84 20.70
N THR A 289 9.32 -5.13 20.29
CA THR A 289 7.95 -5.64 20.33
C THR A 289 7.37 -5.86 18.93
N THR A 290 6.65 -6.93 18.74
CA THR A 290 5.90 -7.21 17.51
C THR A 290 4.46 -6.67 17.55
N LYS A 291 4.06 -6.04 18.66
CA LYS A 291 2.68 -5.55 18.89
C LYS A 291 2.20 -4.57 17.82
N THR A 292 3.10 -3.75 17.29
CA THR A 292 2.75 -2.75 16.26
C THR A 292 2.99 -3.24 14.84
N LEU A 293 3.96 -4.12 14.60
CA LEU A 293 4.28 -4.60 13.24
C LEU A 293 3.48 -5.84 12.84
N PHE A 294 3.26 -6.74 13.80
CA PHE A 294 2.58 -8.00 13.57
C PHE A 294 1.66 -8.35 14.75
N PRO A 295 0.63 -7.52 15.03
CA PRO A 295 -0.18 -7.66 16.22
C PRO A 295 -0.84 -9.04 16.36
N SER A 296 -1.33 -9.60 15.26
CA SER A 296 -1.97 -10.92 15.31
C SER A 296 -0.96 -12.05 15.55
N VAL A 297 0.27 -11.93 15.05
CA VAL A 297 1.36 -12.88 15.36
C VAL A 297 1.72 -12.77 16.83
N HIS A 298 1.81 -11.54 17.35
CA HIS A 298 2.08 -11.30 18.76
C HIS A 298 1.01 -11.94 19.64
N LYS A 299 -0.26 -11.68 19.35
CA LYS A 299 -1.42 -12.28 20.06
C LYS A 299 -1.39 -13.81 20.02
N PHE A 300 -1.04 -14.38 18.88
CA PHE A 300 -0.96 -15.84 18.73
C PHE A 300 0.16 -16.46 19.56
N ILE A 301 1.33 -15.81 19.65
CA ILE A 301 2.50 -16.36 20.37
C ILE A 301 2.41 -16.10 21.87
N PHE A 302 2.07 -14.88 22.26
CA PHE A 302 2.21 -14.42 23.65
C PHE A 302 0.89 -14.38 24.42
N HIS A 303 -0.26 -14.38 23.74
CA HIS A 303 -1.62 -14.33 24.32
C HIS A 303 -1.91 -13.13 25.24
N ASP A 304 -1.03 -12.12 25.27
CA ASP A 304 -1.05 -10.96 26.20
C ASP A 304 -1.46 -9.65 25.53
N PHE A 305 -2.02 -9.71 24.33
CA PHE A 305 -2.30 -8.55 23.50
C PHE A 305 -3.79 -8.43 23.17
N GLU A 306 -4.42 -7.36 23.62
CA GLU A 306 -5.85 -7.13 23.39
C GLU A 306 -6.13 -6.62 21.98
N SER A 307 -5.59 -5.44 21.63
CA SER A 307 -5.73 -4.88 20.28
C SER A 307 -4.62 -3.86 19.98
N PRO A 308 -4.31 -3.61 18.69
CA PRO A 308 -3.37 -2.55 18.29
C PRO A 308 -3.79 -1.18 18.81
N VAL A 309 -5.09 -0.87 18.77
CA VAL A 309 -5.63 0.41 19.23
C VAL A 309 -5.44 0.58 20.73
N ALA A 310 -5.74 -0.45 21.53
CA ALA A 310 -5.53 -0.41 22.98
C ALA A 310 -4.04 -0.18 23.32
N TYR A 311 -3.14 -0.88 22.64
CA TYR A 311 -1.70 -0.70 22.82
C TYR A 311 -1.24 0.72 22.43
N GLN A 312 -1.68 1.24 21.28
CA GLN A 312 -1.34 2.61 20.84
C GLN A 312 -1.88 3.65 21.83
N THR A 313 -3.09 3.46 22.34
CA THR A 313 -3.68 4.33 23.36
C THR A 313 -2.87 4.32 24.65
N GLU A 314 -2.50 3.14 25.15
CA GLU A 314 -1.67 2.99 26.35
C GLU A 314 -0.32 3.67 26.19
N MET A 315 0.36 3.43 25.06
CA MET A 315 1.65 4.03 24.78
C MET A 315 1.55 5.54 24.54
N GLY A 316 0.45 5.99 23.93
CA GLY A 316 0.15 7.41 23.76
C GLY A 316 0.01 8.13 25.09
N LEU A 317 -0.74 7.54 26.03
CA LEU A 317 -0.87 8.08 27.39
C LEU A 317 0.47 8.11 28.14
N LYS A 318 1.28 7.04 28.04
CA LYS A 318 2.62 6.98 28.68
C LYS A 318 3.59 8.00 28.10
N SER A 319 3.53 8.29 26.81
CA SER A 319 4.42 9.23 26.12
C SER A 319 3.86 10.65 26.02
N ASN A 320 2.62 10.88 26.43
CA ASN A 320 1.87 12.12 26.22
C ASN A 320 1.84 12.54 24.74
N MET A 321 1.63 11.55 23.84
CA MET A 321 1.60 11.71 22.40
C MET A 321 0.32 11.11 21.82
N ASP A 322 -0.20 11.73 20.75
CA ASP A 322 -1.27 11.11 19.97
C ASP A 322 -0.65 10.09 18.99
N LEU A 323 -0.78 8.82 19.31
CA LEU A 323 -0.37 7.71 18.46
C LEU A 323 -1.51 7.14 17.61
N GLY A 324 -2.72 7.72 17.68
CA GLY A 324 -3.86 7.39 16.81
C GLY A 324 -3.80 8.06 15.43
N VAL A 325 -2.66 8.64 15.05
CA VAL A 325 -2.42 9.39 13.82
C VAL A 325 -1.42 8.68 12.90
N PHE A 326 -1.26 9.17 11.67
CA PHE A 326 -0.26 8.64 10.75
C PHE A 326 1.14 9.22 11.02
N TYR A 327 2.13 8.35 11.09
CA TYR A 327 3.53 8.69 11.39
C TYR A 327 4.53 7.99 10.46
N THR A 328 4.13 7.61 9.24
CA THR A 328 4.89 6.83 8.27
C THR A 328 5.16 5.38 8.70
N HIS A 329 5.57 4.52 7.78
CA HIS A 329 6.00 3.16 8.15
C HIS A 329 7.27 3.18 9.04
N LEU A 330 8.13 4.20 8.89
CA LEU A 330 9.31 4.35 9.74
C LEU A 330 8.94 4.60 11.19
N GLY A 331 7.89 5.40 11.43
CA GLY A 331 7.35 5.63 12.78
C GLY A 331 6.79 4.36 13.40
N SER A 332 6.04 3.54 12.64
CA SER A 332 5.58 2.23 13.11
C SER A 332 6.74 1.33 13.54
N PHE A 333 7.84 1.35 12.79
CA PHE A 333 9.04 0.59 13.17
C PHE A 333 9.72 1.13 14.43
N MET A 334 9.65 2.45 14.65
CA MET A 334 10.15 3.06 15.90
C MET A 334 9.31 2.67 17.12
N LEU A 335 8.00 2.60 16.97
CA LEU A 335 7.11 2.13 18.04
C LEU A 335 7.41 0.69 18.45
N SER A 336 7.94 -0.12 17.53
CA SER A 336 8.28 -1.53 17.76
C SER A 336 9.65 -1.76 18.39
N ALA A 337 10.65 -0.96 18.03
CA ALA A 337 12.05 -1.21 18.41
C ALA A 337 12.85 0.08 18.69
N GLY A 338 12.17 1.16 19.07
CA GLY A 338 12.80 2.44 19.29
C GLY A 338 13.49 3.01 18.06
N LYS A 339 14.44 3.91 18.26
CA LYS A 339 15.16 4.59 17.16
C LYS A 339 15.94 3.65 16.23
N PHE A 340 16.27 2.44 16.70
CA PHE A 340 16.95 1.43 15.87
C PHE A 340 15.99 0.67 14.95
N GLY A 341 14.69 0.63 15.26
CA GLY A 341 13.68 -0.09 14.50
C GLY A 341 13.70 0.20 12.99
N PRO A 342 13.63 1.47 12.55
CA PRO A 342 13.67 1.81 11.15
C PRO A 342 14.94 1.33 10.42
N PHE A 343 16.09 1.39 11.06
CA PHE A 343 17.36 0.91 10.48
C PHE A 343 17.36 -0.60 10.34
N MET A 344 16.96 -1.33 11.38
CA MET A 344 16.88 -2.80 11.36
C MET A 344 15.97 -3.29 10.24
N ILE A 345 14.76 -2.73 10.14
CA ILE A 345 13.80 -3.13 9.10
C ILE A 345 14.29 -2.74 7.71
N THR A 346 14.94 -1.58 7.56
CA THR A 346 15.54 -1.18 6.27
C THR A 346 16.61 -2.18 5.84
N ILE A 347 17.47 -2.63 6.75
CA ILE A 347 18.48 -3.65 6.46
C ILE A 347 17.82 -4.97 6.06
N VAL A 348 16.81 -5.42 6.83
CA VAL A 348 16.05 -6.63 6.51
C VAL A 348 15.41 -6.53 5.13
N TYR A 349 14.83 -5.39 4.79
CA TYR A 349 14.21 -5.14 3.49
C TYR A 349 15.24 -5.19 2.34
N ILE A 350 16.42 -4.60 2.51
CA ILE A 350 17.50 -4.66 1.52
C ILE A 350 18.02 -6.10 1.36
N LEU A 351 18.18 -6.83 2.46
CA LEU A 351 18.59 -8.25 2.42
C LEU A 351 17.53 -9.11 1.73
N LEU A 352 16.25 -8.90 2.04
CA LEU A 352 15.13 -9.57 1.37
C LEU A 352 15.15 -9.32 -0.13
N PHE A 353 15.34 -8.04 -0.55
CA PHE A 353 15.52 -7.69 -1.94
C PHE A 353 16.67 -8.49 -2.57
N TYR A 354 17.83 -8.49 -1.94
CA TYR A 354 19.01 -9.21 -2.46
C TYR A 354 18.72 -10.70 -2.65
N PHE A 355 18.17 -11.38 -1.65
CA PHE A 355 17.87 -12.81 -1.74
C PHE A 355 16.82 -13.13 -2.81
N VAL A 356 15.75 -12.33 -2.90
CA VAL A 356 14.69 -12.59 -3.89
C VAL A 356 15.19 -12.34 -5.32
N PHE A 357 16.00 -11.28 -5.53
CA PHE A 357 16.37 -10.84 -6.88
C PHE A 357 17.80 -11.22 -7.30
N LYS A 358 18.55 -11.95 -6.49
CA LYS A 358 19.89 -12.45 -6.82
C LYS A 358 19.92 -13.21 -8.17
N GLU A 359 18.93 -14.07 -8.40
CA GLU A 359 18.80 -14.89 -9.62
C GLU A 359 17.65 -14.40 -10.50
N ARG A 360 17.62 -13.09 -10.82
CA ARG A 360 16.53 -12.49 -11.59
C ARG A 360 16.68 -12.69 -13.10
N ASN A 361 17.90 -12.98 -13.56
CA ASN A 361 18.19 -13.15 -14.99
C ASN A 361 18.08 -14.63 -15.36
N VAL A 362 17.05 -14.98 -16.09
CA VAL A 362 16.86 -16.34 -16.61
C VAL A 362 17.12 -16.34 -18.12
N VAL A 363 18.10 -17.14 -18.53
CA VAL A 363 18.42 -17.27 -19.95
C VAL A 363 17.55 -18.36 -20.57
N ARG A 364 16.85 -18.06 -21.65
CA ARG A 364 16.06 -19.00 -22.46
C ARG A 364 16.50 -18.98 -23.91
N ASN A 365 16.58 -20.15 -24.52
CA ASN A 365 16.81 -20.28 -25.95
C ASN A 365 15.45 -20.36 -26.66
N VAL A 366 15.11 -19.34 -27.46
CA VAL A 366 13.89 -19.30 -28.25
C VAL A 366 14.32 -19.06 -29.70
N GLU A 367 13.94 -19.94 -30.63
CA GLU A 367 14.27 -19.83 -32.05
C GLU A 367 15.76 -19.55 -32.34
N ASN A 368 16.66 -20.27 -31.66
CA ASN A 368 18.12 -20.12 -31.72
C ASN A 368 18.67 -18.77 -31.19
N LYS A 369 17.87 -17.97 -30.51
CA LYS A 369 18.32 -16.74 -29.83
C LYS A 369 18.35 -16.95 -28.34
N LYS A 370 19.42 -16.48 -27.69
CA LYS A 370 19.49 -16.41 -26.22
C LYS A 370 18.77 -15.15 -25.77
N LEU A 371 17.68 -15.32 -25.02
CA LEU A 371 16.90 -14.24 -24.45
C LEU A 371 17.16 -14.17 -22.94
N ILE A 372 17.36 -12.97 -22.41
CA ILE A 372 17.43 -12.70 -20.97
C ILE A 372 16.02 -12.33 -20.52
N CYS A 373 15.43 -13.19 -19.70
CA CYS A 373 14.04 -13.04 -19.23
C CYS A 373 13.98 -12.72 -17.75
N PHE A 374 12.96 -11.94 -17.36
CA PHE A 374 12.62 -11.68 -15.95
C PHE A 374 11.45 -12.58 -15.52
N PRO A 375 11.54 -13.31 -14.39
CA PRO A 375 10.46 -14.18 -13.95
C PRO A 375 9.23 -13.39 -13.46
N PHE A 376 8.04 -13.83 -13.88
CA PHE A 376 6.77 -13.19 -13.53
C PHE A 376 6.50 -13.15 -12.03
N GLU A 377 6.77 -14.24 -11.31
CA GLU A 377 6.61 -14.31 -9.85
C GLU A 377 7.49 -13.30 -9.13
N LYS A 378 8.71 -13.06 -9.63
CA LYS A 378 9.58 -12.00 -9.06
C LYS A 378 9.04 -10.62 -9.35
N LEU A 379 8.39 -10.42 -10.50
CA LEU A 379 7.72 -9.16 -10.82
C LEU A 379 6.52 -8.90 -9.87
N MET A 380 5.77 -9.94 -9.53
CA MET A 380 4.70 -9.86 -8.51
C MET A 380 5.26 -9.50 -7.14
N ILE A 381 6.35 -10.17 -6.71
CA ILE A 381 7.00 -9.87 -5.43
C ILE A 381 7.57 -8.46 -5.43
N MET A 382 8.12 -7.99 -6.56
CA MET A 382 8.60 -6.62 -6.71
C MET A 382 7.47 -5.60 -6.48
N TYR A 383 6.30 -5.82 -7.09
CA TYR A 383 5.13 -4.96 -6.86
C TYR A 383 4.71 -4.94 -5.39
N PHE A 384 4.68 -6.12 -4.73
CA PHE A 384 4.37 -6.23 -3.32
C PHE A 384 5.38 -5.45 -2.45
N LEU A 385 6.68 -5.68 -2.66
CA LEU A 385 7.70 -4.99 -1.88
C LEU A 385 7.64 -3.46 -2.11
N LEU A 386 7.44 -3.01 -3.34
CA LEU A 386 7.29 -1.59 -3.65
C LEU A 386 5.99 -0.97 -3.12
N SER A 387 4.95 -1.77 -2.84
CA SER A 387 3.74 -1.27 -2.20
C SER A 387 4.00 -0.74 -0.78
N ILE A 388 4.97 -1.33 -0.06
CA ILE A 388 5.35 -0.90 1.29
C ILE A 388 5.83 0.56 1.31
N PRO A 389 6.86 0.96 0.55
CA PRO A 389 7.28 2.35 0.52
C PRO A 389 6.28 3.28 -0.19
N THR A 390 5.47 2.77 -1.12
CA THR A 390 4.45 3.59 -1.81
C THR A 390 3.43 4.16 -0.85
N VAL A 391 2.90 3.34 0.04
CA VAL A 391 1.95 3.75 1.07
C VAL A 391 2.66 4.24 2.32
N GLY A 392 3.88 3.80 2.52
CA GLY A 392 4.67 3.98 3.73
C GLY A 392 5.05 5.42 4.07
N CYS A 393 4.92 6.36 3.15
CA CYS A 393 5.05 7.79 3.44
C CYS A 393 3.93 8.31 4.35
N ILE A 394 2.83 7.57 4.48
CA ILE A 394 1.68 7.89 5.32
C ILE A 394 1.65 6.98 6.53
N CYS A 395 1.56 5.66 6.33
CA CYS A 395 1.54 4.68 7.41
C CYS A 395 2.11 3.32 6.96
N TYR A 396 2.30 2.42 7.90
CA TYR A 396 2.60 1.01 7.59
C TYR A 396 1.30 0.27 7.31
N TYR A 397 0.96 0.15 6.03
CA TYR A 397 -0.31 -0.45 5.58
C TYR A 397 -0.54 -1.88 6.10
N TYR A 398 0.52 -2.69 6.19
CA TYR A 398 0.45 -4.11 6.56
C TYR A 398 0.47 -4.39 8.07
N GLU A 399 0.41 -3.37 8.91
CA GLU A 399 0.44 -3.51 10.37
C GLU A 399 -0.63 -4.50 10.89
N ASN A 400 -1.83 -4.43 10.35
CA ASN A 400 -2.96 -5.27 10.76
C ASN A 400 -3.27 -6.42 9.77
N TYR A 401 -2.49 -6.58 8.68
CA TYR A 401 -2.86 -7.37 7.50
C TYR A 401 -1.82 -8.45 7.16
N TYR A 402 -1.24 -9.13 8.19
CA TYR A 402 -0.29 -10.21 7.96
C TYR A 402 -0.85 -11.33 7.08
N VAL A 403 -2.18 -11.58 7.15
CA VAL A 403 -2.87 -12.57 6.33
C VAL A 403 -2.82 -12.18 4.84
N GLU A 404 -2.88 -10.88 4.55
CA GLU A 404 -2.73 -10.35 3.19
C GLU A 404 -1.33 -10.64 2.65
N ILE A 405 -0.30 -10.41 3.47
CA ILE A 405 1.08 -10.70 3.12
C ILE A 405 1.23 -12.18 2.75
N VAL A 406 0.76 -13.07 3.63
CA VAL A 406 0.84 -14.52 3.42
C VAL A 406 0.09 -14.92 2.15
N THR A 407 -1.15 -14.45 1.97
CA THR A 407 -1.97 -14.79 0.80
C THR A 407 -1.35 -14.26 -0.49
N TYR A 408 -0.79 -13.05 -0.47
CA TYR A 408 -0.08 -12.49 -1.61
C TYR A 408 1.13 -13.34 -1.98
N LEU A 409 1.95 -13.70 -1.01
CA LEU A 409 3.14 -14.53 -1.22
C LEU A 409 2.77 -15.93 -1.70
N LEU A 410 1.74 -16.55 -1.12
CA LEU A 410 1.23 -17.84 -1.58
C LEU A 410 0.74 -17.76 -3.03
N THR A 411 0.03 -16.70 -3.41
CA THR A 411 -0.40 -16.49 -4.80
C THR A 411 0.81 -16.35 -5.73
N ALA A 412 1.85 -15.61 -5.32
CA ALA A 412 3.08 -15.51 -6.10
C ALA A 412 3.80 -16.87 -6.23
N MET A 413 3.81 -17.67 -5.16
CA MET A 413 4.42 -19.02 -5.16
C MET A 413 3.70 -20.01 -6.10
N ILE A 414 2.38 -19.87 -6.31
CA ILE A 414 1.65 -20.68 -7.30
C ILE A 414 2.28 -20.53 -8.69
N PHE A 415 2.78 -19.33 -9.02
CA PHE A 415 3.46 -19.08 -10.29
C PHE A 415 4.93 -19.53 -10.31
N TRP A 416 5.51 -19.83 -9.16
CA TRP A 416 6.92 -20.23 -9.03
C TRP A 416 7.19 -21.69 -9.41
N VAL A 417 6.21 -22.59 -9.31
CA VAL A 417 6.44 -24.01 -9.60
C VAL A 417 6.84 -24.19 -11.07
N LYS A 418 8.00 -24.76 -11.34
CA LYS A 418 8.50 -25.04 -12.70
C LYS A 418 7.51 -25.91 -13.44
N ASP A 419 7.13 -25.51 -14.64
CA ASP A 419 6.29 -26.28 -15.57
C ASP A 419 6.98 -26.29 -16.93
N ASP A 420 6.89 -27.39 -17.65
CA ASP A 420 7.49 -27.55 -18.98
C ASP A 420 6.88 -26.62 -20.05
N ASN A 421 5.77 -25.93 -19.72
CA ASN A 421 5.01 -25.05 -20.61
C ASN A 421 5.32 -23.55 -20.39
N GLU A 422 6.51 -23.20 -19.94
CA GLU A 422 6.90 -21.79 -19.77
C GLU A 422 6.84 -21.02 -21.11
N GLN A 423 6.21 -19.85 -21.09
CA GLN A 423 6.10 -18.95 -22.22
C GLN A 423 6.98 -17.71 -21.99
N VAL A 424 7.65 -17.26 -23.03
CA VAL A 424 8.36 -15.98 -23.03
C VAL A 424 7.48 -14.90 -23.65
N LEU A 425 7.11 -13.90 -22.85
CA LEU A 425 6.37 -12.73 -23.32
C LEU A 425 7.37 -11.64 -23.67
N THR A 426 7.40 -11.22 -24.92
CA THR A 426 8.36 -10.21 -25.42
C THR A 426 8.15 -8.87 -24.76
N VAL A 427 9.23 -8.29 -24.25
CA VAL A 427 9.29 -6.91 -23.75
C VAL A 427 9.46 -5.97 -24.94
N ARG A 428 8.71 -4.87 -24.98
CA ARG A 428 8.87 -3.84 -26.02
C ARG A 428 10.10 -3.00 -25.69
N LYS A 429 11.05 -2.97 -26.63
CA LYS A 429 12.23 -2.11 -26.55
C LYS A 429 11.98 -0.77 -27.20
#